data_f48df8482db3350ad2d1665a09eac023
#
_entry.id   f48df8482db3350ad2d1665a09eac023
#
_cell.length_a   1.000
_cell.length_b   1.000
_cell.length_c   1.000
_cell.angle_alpha   90.00
_cell.angle_beta   90.00
_cell.angle_gamma   90.00
#
_symmetry.space_group_name_H-M   'P 1'
#
loop_
_entity.id
_entity.type
_entity.pdbx_description
1 polymer ?
#
loop_
_entity_poly.entity_id
_entity_poly.type
_entity_poly.pdbx_seq_one_letter_code
_entity_poly.pdbx_strand_id
1 'polypeptide(L)'
;VGATPKKQQYGELISVVVSSMAIGGILYLLNAAWGYGSSELPAPQATLMKMVVEGVMGGNLPWNLVFAGVALAVAAEILTIPVLPFAVGLYLPIHLSTPMAVGGLVRLWIEKKRGEEEENQKQMIESGILYSSGLIAGEGLIGILLAVFAVLPSKRGGTVGEWLAAAGDRMNFGNIGALIMFVVLIGTLILSIQKGKEK
;
A
#
# COMPACT_ATOMS: atom_id res chain seq x y z
N VAL A 1 24.69 4.57 14.50
CA VAL A 1 25.35 4.75 13.20
C VAL A 1 26.63 5.60 13.31
N GLY A 2 26.85 6.27 14.45
CA GLY A 2 28.05 7.08 14.69
C GLY A 2 28.16 8.38 13.88
N ALA A 3 27.08 8.79 13.22
CA ALA A 3 27.07 10.05 12.49
C ALA A 3 26.87 11.24 13.43
N THR A 4 27.60 12.35 13.16
CA THR A 4 27.39 13.59 13.92
C THR A 4 26.06 14.24 13.49
N PRO A 5 25.31 14.91 14.42
CA PRO A 5 24.03 15.55 14.11
C PRO A 5 24.11 16.50 12.90
N LYS A 6 25.20 17.25 12.78
CA LYS A 6 25.43 18.16 11.66
C LYS A 6 25.50 17.42 10.30
N LYS A 7 26.21 16.31 10.22
CA LYS A 7 26.32 15.53 8.97
C LYS A 7 24.98 14.86 8.62
N GLN A 8 24.22 14.43 9.63
CA GLN A 8 22.90 13.86 9.44
C GLN A 8 21.92 14.90 8.85
N GLN A 9 21.88 16.11 9.41
CA GLN A 9 21.02 17.20 8.90
C GLN A 9 21.36 17.58 7.45
N TYR A 10 22.64 17.69 7.11
CA TYR A 10 23.03 17.91 5.71
C TYR A 10 22.63 16.76 4.78
N GLY A 11 22.81 15.53 5.25
CA GLY A 11 22.36 14.33 4.51
C GLY A 11 20.86 14.32 4.27
N GLU A 12 20.06 14.67 5.28
CA GLU A 12 18.61 14.78 5.20
C GLU A 12 18.19 15.87 4.19
N LEU A 13 18.81 17.04 4.25
CA LEU A 13 18.49 18.15 3.34
C LEU A 13 18.79 17.79 1.88
N ILE A 14 19.93 17.17 1.62
CA ILE A 14 20.28 16.70 0.27
C ILE A 14 19.31 15.59 -0.18
N SER A 15 19.00 14.64 0.71
CA SER A 15 18.11 13.53 0.40
C SER A 15 16.68 14.01 0.09
N VAL A 16 16.18 15.04 0.80
CA VAL A 16 14.86 15.63 0.52
C VAL A 16 14.82 16.26 -0.88
N VAL A 17 15.86 17.00 -1.27
CA VAL A 17 15.92 17.61 -2.61
C VAL A 17 15.97 16.55 -3.71
N VAL A 18 16.84 15.56 -3.57
CA VAL A 18 16.98 14.48 -4.57
C VAL A 18 15.69 13.63 -4.64
N SER A 19 15.12 13.27 -3.49
CA SER A 19 13.89 12.46 -3.45
C SER A 19 12.69 13.23 -4.01
N SER A 20 12.56 14.53 -3.73
CA SER A 20 11.45 15.33 -4.27
C SER A 20 11.51 15.44 -5.79
N MET A 21 12.69 15.57 -6.37
CA MET A 21 12.87 15.54 -7.83
C MET A 21 12.52 14.16 -8.41
N ALA A 22 12.98 13.08 -7.76
CA ALA A 22 12.70 11.72 -8.20
C ALA A 22 11.19 11.41 -8.09
N ILE A 23 10.56 11.77 -6.96
CA ILE A 23 9.11 11.57 -6.75
C ILE A 23 8.31 12.38 -7.77
N GLY A 24 8.67 13.63 -8.03
CA GLY A 24 8.01 14.45 -9.06
C GLY A 24 8.06 13.80 -10.43
N GLY A 25 9.21 13.26 -10.83
CA GLY A 25 9.36 12.51 -12.06
C GLY A 25 8.52 11.24 -12.11
N ILE A 26 8.49 10.48 -11.01
CA ILE A 26 7.68 9.25 -10.90
C ILE A 26 6.18 9.59 -10.96
N LEU A 27 5.73 10.63 -10.27
CA LEU A 27 4.34 11.06 -10.30
C LEU A 27 3.90 11.48 -11.72
N TYR A 28 4.76 12.22 -12.42
CA TYR A 28 4.51 12.57 -13.81
C TYR A 28 4.42 11.33 -14.70
N LEU A 29 5.33 10.38 -14.53
CA LEU A 29 5.37 9.12 -15.28
C LEU A 29 4.10 8.29 -15.04
N LEU A 30 3.68 8.11 -13.78
CA LEU A 30 2.48 7.37 -13.41
C LEU A 30 1.21 8.01 -14.00
N ASN A 31 1.14 9.34 -13.98
CA ASN A 31 0.03 10.06 -14.59
C ASN A 31 0.00 9.91 -16.10
N ALA A 32 1.16 9.91 -16.77
CA ALA A 32 1.28 9.71 -18.20
C ALA A 32 0.96 8.26 -18.62
N ALA A 33 1.28 7.27 -17.77
CA ALA A 33 1.03 5.87 -18.04
C ALA A 33 -0.45 5.48 -17.91
N TRP A 34 -1.11 5.87 -16.81
CA TRP A 34 -2.45 5.37 -16.47
C TRP A 34 -3.44 6.47 -16.07
N GLY A 35 -2.96 7.63 -15.64
CA GLY A 35 -3.80 8.70 -15.07
C GLY A 35 -4.28 8.38 -13.65
N TYR A 36 -4.24 9.37 -12.77
CA TYR A 36 -4.74 9.22 -11.40
C TYR A 36 -6.27 9.10 -11.37
N GLY A 37 -6.79 8.16 -10.57
CA GLY A 37 -8.22 7.89 -10.44
C GLY A 37 -8.76 6.92 -11.47
N SER A 38 -7.91 6.35 -12.33
CA SER A 38 -8.27 5.24 -13.23
C SER A 38 -8.44 3.93 -12.48
N SER A 39 -8.96 2.88 -13.16
CA SER A 39 -9.03 1.52 -12.62
C SER A 39 -7.65 0.93 -12.31
N GLU A 40 -6.64 1.32 -13.09
CA GLU A 40 -5.26 0.85 -12.93
C GLU A 40 -4.52 1.58 -11.81
N LEU A 41 -4.84 2.87 -11.59
CA LEU A 41 -4.23 3.71 -10.57
C LEU A 41 -5.31 4.44 -9.75
N PRO A 42 -6.07 3.74 -8.89
CA PRO A 42 -7.25 4.30 -8.24
C PRO A 42 -6.98 5.44 -7.27
N ALA A 43 -5.79 5.55 -6.69
CA ALA A 43 -5.35 6.64 -5.79
C ALA A 43 -6.45 7.21 -4.86
N PRO A 44 -7.10 6.41 -4.00
CA PRO A 44 -8.29 6.82 -3.27
C PRO A 44 -8.06 8.01 -2.34
N GLN A 45 -6.89 8.11 -1.70
CA GLN A 45 -6.55 9.23 -0.82
C GLN A 45 -6.37 10.53 -1.60
N ALA A 46 -5.76 10.50 -2.78
CA ALA A 46 -5.60 11.68 -3.63
C ALA A 46 -6.96 12.18 -4.12
N THR A 47 -7.86 11.27 -4.51
CA THR A 47 -9.22 11.61 -4.93
C THR A 47 -10.03 12.22 -3.79
N LEU A 48 -9.91 11.68 -2.56
CA LEU A 48 -10.57 12.20 -1.38
C LEU A 48 -10.06 13.62 -1.05
N MET A 49 -8.74 13.82 -1.06
CA MET A 49 -8.15 15.14 -0.84
C MET A 49 -8.56 16.16 -1.91
N LYS A 50 -8.63 15.73 -3.18
CA LYS A 50 -9.14 16.55 -4.26
C LYS A 50 -10.56 17.03 -3.97
N MET A 51 -11.48 16.11 -3.59
CA MET A 51 -12.87 16.46 -3.26
C MET A 51 -12.96 17.43 -2.07
N VAL A 52 -12.13 17.27 -1.04
CA VAL A 52 -12.09 18.18 0.11
C VAL A 52 -11.62 19.56 -0.32
N VAL A 53 -10.51 19.65 -1.07
CA VAL A 53 -9.96 20.93 -1.54
C VAL A 53 -10.96 21.65 -2.45
N GLU A 54 -11.52 20.95 -3.43
CA GLU A 54 -12.53 21.52 -4.35
C GLU A 54 -13.79 21.94 -3.60
N GLY A 55 -14.24 21.16 -2.61
CA GLY A 55 -15.40 21.49 -1.78
C GLY A 55 -15.19 22.74 -0.93
N VAL A 56 -14.02 22.88 -0.32
CA VAL A 56 -13.66 24.08 0.49
C VAL A 56 -13.47 25.31 -0.40
N MET A 57 -12.71 25.19 -1.48
CA MET A 57 -12.41 26.32 -2.38
C MET A 57 -13.63 26.75 -3.18
N GLY A 58 -14.48 25.79 -3.60
CA GLY A 58 -15.72 26.05 -4.33
C GLY A 58 -16.91 26.43 -3.45
N GLY A 59 -16.79 26.37 -2.12
CA GLY A 59 -17.86 26.67 -1.17
C GLY A 59 -19.02 25.65 -1.16
N ASN A 60 -18.86 24.52 -1.86
CA ASN A 60 -19.88 23.49 -2.01
C ASN A 60 -19.63 22.24 -1.16
N LEU A 61 -19.04 22.41 0.02
CA LEU A 61 -18.80 21.31 0.92
C LEU A 61 -20.15 20.74 1.41
N PRO A 62 -20.38 19.42 1.36
CA PRO A 62 -21.59 18.81 1.89
C PRO A 62 -21.55 18.74 3.42
N TRP A 63 -21.81 19.85 4.09
CA TRP A 63 -21.71 20.00 5.55
C TRP A 63 -22.48 18.93 6.32
N ASN A 64 -23.62 18.48 5.80
CA ASN A 64 -24.39 17.39 6.44
C ASN A 64 -23.60 16.10 6.55
N LEU A 65 -22.83 15.73 5.51
CA LEU A 65 -21.97 14.55 5.51
C LEU A 65 -20.74 14.75 6.40
N VAL A 66 -20.20 15.97 6.43
CA VAL A 66 -19.08 16.32 7.32
C VAL A 66 -19.50 16.14 8.79
N PHE A 67 -20.65 16.70 9.20
CA PHE A 67 -21.15 16.54 10.56
C PHE A 67 -21.52 15.09 10.90
N ALA A 68 -22.06 14.32 9.94
CA ALA A 68 -22.28 12.89 10.12
C ALA A 68 -20.96 12.14 10.36
N GLY A 69 -19.90 12.48 9.61
CA GLY A 69 -18.57 11.92 9.81
C GLY A 69 -17.98 12.24 11.19
N VAL A 70 -18.14 13.49 11.66
CA VAL A 70 -17.73 13.91 13.01
C VAL A 70 -18.48 13.11 14.08
N ALA A 71 -19.79 12.96 13.94
CA ALA A 71 -20.61 12.18 14.88
C ALA A 71 -20.18 10.70 14.92
N LEU A 72 -19.89 10.09 13.78
CA LEU A 72 -19.36 8.73 13.69
C LEU A 72 -17.97 8.60 14.32
N ALA A 73 -17.10 9.58 14.15
CA ALA A 73 -15.77 9.59 14.77
C ALA A 73 -15.88 9.66 16.31
N VAL A 74 -16.74 10.52 16.83
CA VAL A 74 -17.01 10.64 18.27
C VAL A 74 -17.62 9.34 18.82
N ALA A 75 -18.56 8.73 18.10
CA ALA A 75 -19.14 7.45 18.51
C ALA A 75 -18.09 6.33 18.53
N ALA A 76 -17.20 6.26 17.54
CA ALA A 76 -16.11 5.30 17.51
C ALA A 76 -15.16 5.47 18.70
N GLU A 77 -14.80 6.72 19.04
CA GLU A 77 -13.95 7.03 20.18
C GLU A 77 -14.59 6.60 21.51
N ILE A 78 -15.89 6.87 21.70
CA ILE A 78 -16.64 6.44 22.88
C ILE A 78 -16.66 4.91 23.00
N LEU A 79 -16.75 4.20 21.87
CA LEU A 79 -16.70 2.74 21.80
C LEU A 79 -15.29 2.17 21.93
N THR A 80 -14.28 3.01 22.17
CA THR A 80 -12.85 2.61 22.22
C THR A 80 -12.34 1.95 20.94
N ILE A 81 -12.98 2.23 19.79
CA ILE A 81 -12.54 1.79 18.49
C ILE A 81 -11.52 2.80 17.94
N PRO A 82 -10.34 2.37 17.48
CA PRO A 82 -9.37 3.31 16.90
C PRO A 82 -9.98 4.04 15.70
N VAL A 83 -10.18 5.35 15.82
CA VAL A 83 -10.91 6.17 14.83
C VAL A 83 -10.21 6.17 13.46
N LEU A 84 -8.88 6.20 13.44
CA LEU A 84 -8.13 6.27 12.18
C LEU A 84 -8.30 5.01 11.32
N PRO A 85 -8.06 3.77 11.83
CA PRO A 85 -8.34 2.55 11.08
C PRO A 85 -9.81 2.39 10.69
N PHE A 86 -10.73 2.81 11.56
CA PHE A 86 -12.15 2.79 11.28
C PHE A 86 -12.49 3.70 10.07
N ALA A 87 -12.02 4.94 10.08
CA ALA A 87 -12.22 5.88 8.99
C ALA A 87 -11.60 5.37 7.67
N VAL A 88 -10.38 4.81 7.72
CA VAL A 88 -9.72 4.21 6.55
C VAL A 88 -10.56 3.07 5.99
N GLY A 89 -11.11 2.20 6.84
CA GLY A 89 -11.97 1.10 6.43
C GLY A 89 -13.28 1.52 5.75
N LEU A 90 -13.80 2.71 6.10
CA LEU A 90 -15.02 3.25 5.50
C LEU A 90 -14.83 3.72 4.05
N TYR A 91 -13.71 4.32 3.72
CA TYR A 91 -13.51 4.87 2.37
C TYR A 91 -12.74 3.94 1.43
N LEU A 92 -12.01 2.97 1.96
CA LEU A 92 -11.27 2.02 1.12
C LEU A 92 -12.22 1.04 0.43
N PRO A 93 -12.01 0.78 -0.87
CA PRO A 93 -12.73 -0.28 -1.57
C PRO A 93 -12.55 -1.64 -0.90
N ILE A 94 -13.60 -2.47 -0.93
CA ILE A 94 -13.62 -3.77 -0.25
C ILE A 94 -12.50 -4.72 -0.70
N HIS A 95 -12.08 -4.63 -1.96
CA HIS A 95 -10.99 -5.45 -2.50
C HIS A 95 -9.61 -5.11 -1.91
N LEU A 96 -9.43 -3.89 -1.36
CA LEU A 96 -8.23 -3.50 -0.61
C LEU A 96 -8.35 -3.83 0.87
N SER A 97 -9.55 -3.78 1.44
CA SER A 97 -9.79 -4.04 2.87
C SER A 97 -9.76 -5.54 3.20
N THR A 98 -10.19 -6.39 2.26
CA THR A 98 -10.22 -7.85 2.48
C THR A 98 -8.85 -8.47 2.75
N PRO A 99 -7.78 -8.19 1.98
CA PRO A 99 -6.44 -8.68 2.27
C PRO A 99 -5.90 -8.20 3.62
N MET A 100 -6.23 -6.96 4.02
CA MET A 100 -5.84 -6.41 5.33
C MET A 100 -6.51 -7.21 6.46
N ALA A 101 -7.81 -7.54 6.33
CA ALA A 101 -8.52 -8.34 7.30
C ALA A 101 -7.90 -9.75 7.45
N VAL A 102 -7.53 -10.39 6.34
CA VAL A 102 -6.84 -11.69 6.36
C VAL A 102 -5.47 -11.58 7.04
N GLY A 103 -4.69 -10.55 6.72
CA GLY A 103 -3.41 -10.28 7.39
C GLY A 103 -3.57 -10.08 8.90
N GLY A 104 -4.60 -9.35 9.32
CA GLY A 104 -4.96 -9.17 10.73
C GLY A 104 -5.32 -10.48 11.42
N LEU A 105 -6.05 -11.38 10.75
CA LEU A 105 -6.37 -12.70 11.28
C LEU A 105 -5.11 -13.58 11.44
N VAL A 106 -4.19 -13.55 10.47
CA VAL A 106 -2.90 -14.25 10.58
C VAL A 106 -2.11 -13.73 11.80
N ARG A 107 -2.06 -12.41 11.99
CA ARG A 107 -1.40 -11.82 13.16
C ARG A 107 -2.05 -12.26 14.47
N LEU A 108 -3.39 -12.20 14.57
CA LEU A 108 -4.11 -12.67 15.74
C LEU A 108 -3.86 -14.16 16.04
N TRP A 109 -3.74 -14.98 14.98
CA TRP A 109 -3.43 -16.39 15.14
C TRP A 109 -2.04 -16.61 15.74
N ILE A 110 -1.04 -15.81 15.34
CA ILE A 110 0.31 -15.85 15.89
C ILE A 110 0.31 -15.38 17.35
N GLU A 111 -0.33 -14.25 17.65
CA GLU A 111 -0.41 -13.69 19.01
C GLU A 111 -1.18 -14.60 19.98
N LYS A 112 -2.15 -15.36 19.47
CA LYS A 112 -2.99 -16.28 20.26
C LYS A 112 -2.33 -17.64 20.53
N LYS A 113 -1.20 -17.93 19.89
CA LYS A 113 -0.48 -19.19 20.07
C LYS A 113 0.16 -19.21 21.47
N ARG A 114 -0.66 -19.62 22.46
CA ARG A 114 -0.26 -19.75 23.86
C ARG A 114 0.86 -20.77 23.99
N GLY A 115 2.00 -20.40 24.63
CA GLY A 115 3.08 -21.32 24.99
C GLY A 115 4.45 -20.94 24.42
N GLU A 116 4.60 -19.82 23.72
CA GLU A 116 5.90 -19.29 23.31
C GLU A 116 6.32 -18.16 24.24
N GLU A 117 7.62 -18.05 24.52
CA GLU A 117 8.19 -16.94 25.29
C GLU A 117 7.90 -15.62 24.56
N GLU A 118 7.64 -14.55 25.30
CA GLU A 118 7.32 -13.22 24.74
C GLU A 118 8.37 -12.72 23.74
N GLU A 119 9.62 -13.12 23.92
CA GLU A 119 10.74 -12.74 23.06
C GLU A 119 10.67 -13.41 21.69
N ASN A 120 10.34 -14.71 21.66
CA ASN A 120 10.12 -15.45 20.42
C ASN A 120 8.93 -14.88 19.62
N GLN A 121 7.87 -14.48 20.33
CA GLN A 121 6.68 -13.89 19.73
C GLN A 121 6.98 -12.53 19.06
N LYS A 122 7.79 -11.70 19.71
CA LYS A 122 8.26 -10.41 19.14
C LYS A 122 9.12 -10.65 17.89
N GLN A 123 10.06 -11.57 17.92
CA GLN A 123 10.91 -11.90 16.76
C GLN A 123 10.09 -12.43 15.57
N MET A 124 9.06 -13.23 15.82
CA MET A 124 8.13 -13.71 14.79
C MET A 124 7.38 -12.56 14.14
N ILE A 125 6.84 -11.62 14.94
CA ILE A 125 6.13 -10.45 14.46
C ILE A 125 7.06 -9.54 13.65
N GLU A 126 8.26 -9.26 14.15
CA GLU A 126 9.26 -8.46 13.44
C GLU A 126 9.66 -9.08 12.10
N SER A 127 9.88 -10.38 12.05
CA SER A 127 10.18 -11.11 10.81
C SER A 127 9.05 -11.01 9.81
N GLY A 128 7.79 -11.09 10.26
CA GLY A 128 6.60 -10.89 9.43
C GLY A 128 6.51 -9.46 8.87
N ILE A 129 6.79 -8.46 9.71
CA ILE A 129 6.80 -7.04 9.30
C ILE A 129 7.91 -6.79 8.27
N LEU A 130 9.12 -7.30 8.50
CA LEU A 130 10.24 -7.15 7.56
C LEU A 130 9.94 -7.80 6.21
N TYR A 131 9.38 -9.01 6.22
CA TYR A 131 8.97 -9.71 5.00
C TYR A 131 7.91 -8.91 4.23
N SER A 132 6.85 -8.47 4.92
CA SER A 132 5.77 -7.68 4.30
C SER A 132 6.27 -6.33 3.77
N SER A 133 7.17 -5.67 4.49
CA SER A 133 7.81 -4.43 4.04
C SER A 133 8.64 -4.64 2.77
N GLY A 134 9.33 -5.78 2.66
CA GLY A 134 10.06 -6.16 1.45
C GLY A 134 9.13 -6.37 0.25
N LEU A 135 7.98 -7.00 0.46
CA LEU A 135 6.96 -7.18 -0.60
C LEU A 135 6.40 -5.83 -1.06
N ILE A 136 6.07 -4.92 -0.14
CA ILE A 136 5.55 -3.58 -0.47
C ILE A 136 6.58 -2.79 -1.27
N ALA A 137 7.85 -2.80 -0.84
CA ALA A 137 8.92 -2.13 -1.56
C ALA A 137 9.13 -2.73 -2.96
N GLY A 138 9.11 -4.07 -3.07
CA GLY A 138 9.23 -4.78 -4.34
C GLY A 138 8.09 -4.45 -5.31
N GLU A 139 6.86 -4.44 -4.83
CA GLU A 139 5.69 -4.04 -5.62
C GLU A 139 5.82 -2.62 -6.14
N GLY A 140 6.23 -1.67 -5.30
CA GLY A 140 6.45 -0.28 -5.70
C GLY A 140 7.50 -0.14 -6.80
N LEU A 141 8.64 -0.84 -6.69
CA LEU A 141 9.69 -0.82 -7.71
C LEU A 141 9.22 -1.43 -9.04
N ILE A 142 8.51 -2.57 -8.99
CA ILE A 142 7.95 -3.20 -10.18
C ILE A 142 6.87 -2.31 -10.80
N GLY A 143 6.02 -1.66 -10.00
CA GLY A 143 5.01 -0.73 -10.47
C GLY A 143 5.64 0.45 -11.25
N ILE A 144 6.73 1.03 -10.74
CA ILE A 144 7.47 2.09 -11.46
C ILE A 144 8.06 1.55 -12.77
N LEU A 145 8.64 0.36 -12.75
CA LEU A 145 9.20 -0.28 -13.94
C LEU A 145 8.12 -0.52 -15.01
N LEU A 146 6.96 -1.01 -14.62
CA LEU A 146 5.81 -1.20 -15.51
C LEU A 146 5.30 0.13 -16.07
N ALA A 147 5.29 1.21 -15.26
CA ALA A 147 4.94 2.55 -15.72
C ALA A 147 5.89 3.05 -16.80
N VAL A 148 7.21 2.79 -16.65
CA VAL A 148 8.20 3.09 -17.69
C VAL A 148 7.87 2.33 -18.98
N PHE A 149 7.59 1.04 -18.89
CA PHE A 149 7.24 0.21 -20.06
C PHE A 149 5.91 0.64 -20.70
N ALA A 150 4.95 1.13 -19.92
CA ALA A 150 3.68 1.63 -20.42
C ALA A 150 3.83 2.88 -21.31
N VAL A 151 4.87 3.69 -21.06
CA VAL A 151 5.15 4.92 -21.84
C VAL A 151 6.14 4.68 -22.99
N LEU A 152 7.00 3.67 -22.88
CA LEU A 152 8.01 3.39 -23.91
C LEU A 152 7.40 2.86 -25.22
N PRO A 153 7.69 3.50 -26.36
CA PRO A 153 7.22 3.03 -27.64
C PRO A 153 7.90 1.70 -28.04
N SER A 154 7.10 0.75 -28.53
CA SER A 154 7.61 -0.53 -29.03
C SER A 154 7.94 -0.44 -30.51
N LYS A 155 9.04 -1.09 -30.93
CA LYS A 155 9.40 -1.24 -32.35
C LYS A 155 8.37 -2.05 -33.18
N ARG A 156 7.44 -2.74 -32.52
CA ARG A 156 6.40 -3.57 -33.15
C ARG A 156 5.05 -2.86 -33.27
N GLY A 157 4.96 -1.57 -32.95
CA GLY A 157 3.73 -0.78 -32.84
C GLY A 157 3.13 -0.85 -31.43
N GLY A 158 2.53 0.26 -30.97
CA GLY A 158 2.04 0.42 -29.61
C GLY A 158 3.14 0.63 -28.57
N THR A 159 2.84 0.35 -27.29
CA THR A 159 3.80 0.47 -26.18
C THR A 159 4.36 -0.89 -25.75
N VAL A 160 5.50 -0.89 -25.09
CA VAL A 160 6.08 -2.11 -24.49
C VAL A 160 5.14 -2.68 -23.42
N GLY A 161 4.43 -1.81 -22.69
CA GLY A 161 3.43 -2.21 -21.69
C GLY A 161 2.28 -3.00 -22.30
N GLU A 162 1.73 -2.56 -23.45
CA GLU A 162 0.67 -3.30 -24.16
C GLU A 162 1.12 -4.70 -24.59
N TRP A 163 2.34 -4.82 -25.03
CA TRP A 163 2.89 -6.13 -25.40
C TRP A 163 3.05 -7.04 -24.17
N LEU A 164 3.52 -6.50 -23.05
CA LEU A 164 3.63 -7.23 -21.78
C LEU A 164 2.26 -7.63 -21.24
N ALA A 165 1.27 -6.74 -21.31
CA ALA A 165 -0.11 -7.02 -20.91
C ALA A 165 -0.70 -8.17 -21.75
N ALA A 166 -0.56 -8.12 -23.06
CA ALA A 166 -1.01 -9.18 -23.96
C ALA A 166 -0.29 -10.54 -23.71
N ALA A 167 0.97 -10.50 -23.28
CA ALA A 167 1.69 -11.71 -22.87
C ALA A 167 1.17 -12.23 -21.52
N GLY A 168 0.86 -11.34 -20.59
CA GLY A 168 0.27 -11.66 -19.28
C GLY A 168 -1.13 -12.26 -19.39
N ASP A 169 -1.96 -11.74 -20.30
CA ASP A 169 -3.31 -12.26 -20.54
C ASP A 169 -3.33 -13.73 -20.99
N ARG A 170 -2.30 -14.17 -21.71
CA ARG A 170 -2.13 -15.59 -22.09
C ARG A 170 -1.83 -16.49 -20.89
N MET A 171 -1.28 -15.94 -19.83
CA MET A 171 -0.94 -16.64 -18.58
C MET A 171 -1.97 -16.39 -17.47
N ASN A 172 -3.08 -15.76 -17.80
CA ASN A 172 -4.11 -15.41 -16.83
C ASN A 172 -4.97 -16.62 -16.50
N PHE A 173 -4.78 -17.19 -15.31
CA PHE A 173 -5.59 -18.28 -14.77
C PHE A 173 -6.92 -17.80 -14.16
N GLY A 174 -7.31 -16.55 -14.42
CA GLY A 174 -8.55 -15.95 -13.90
C GLY A 174 -8.57 -15.82 -12.38
N ASN A 175 -9.76 -15.75 -11.81
CA ASN A 175 -9.97 -15.57 -10.37
C ASN A 175 -9.38 -16.71 -9.53
N ILE A 176 -9.37 -17.94 -10.07
CA ILE A 176 -8.80 -19.11 -9.38
C ILE A 176 -7.27 -18.95 -9.26
N GLY A 177 -6.61 -18.51 -10.32
CA GLY A 177 -5.17 -18.24 -10.30
C GLY A 177 -4.80 -17.15 -9.30
N ALA A 178 -5.57 -16.07 -9.24
CA ALA A 178 -5.39 -15.00 -8.26
C ALA A 178 -5.54 -15.51 -6.82
N LEU A 179 -6.54 -16.36 -6.57
CA LEU A 179 -6.76 -16.97 -5.25
C LEU A 179 -5.59 -17.90 -4.86
N ILE A 180 -5.08 -18.70 -5.79
CA ILE A 180 -3.93 -19.59 -5.54
C ILE A 180 -2.69 -18.76 -5.21
N MET A 181 -2.40 -17.71 -5.98
CA MET A 181 -1.28 -16.81 -5.71
C MET A 181 -1.40 -16.13 -4.35
N PHE A 182 -2.60 -15.72 -3.96
CA PHE A 182 -2.84 -15.13 -2.65
C PHE A 182 -2.58 -16.13 -1.51
N VAL A 183 -3.03 -17.37 -1.65
CA VAL A 183 -2.75 -18.45 -0.69
C VAL A 183 -1.25 -18.76 -0.61
N VAL A 184 -0.54 -18.75 -1.74
CA VAL A 184 0.92 -18.93 -1.78
C VAL A 184 1.61 -17.79 -1.04
N LEU A 185 1.19 -16.53 -1.23
CA LEU A 185 1.74 -15.38 -0.50
C LEU A 185 1.53 -15.51 1.02
N ILE A 186 0.36 -15.92 1.46
CA ILE A 186 0.09 -16.19 2.88
C ILE A 186 1.00 -17.32 3.38
N GLY A 187 1.17 -18.37 2.61
CA GLY A 187 2.06 -19.50 2.93
C GLY A 187 3.52 -19.06 3.09
N THR A 188 4.03 -18.24 2.18
CA THR A 188 5.41 -17.72 2.26
C THR A 188 5.59 -16.77 3.45
N LEU A 189 4.58 -15.97 3.78
CA LEU A 189 4.58 -15.12 4.98
C LEU A 189 4.68 -15.99 6.25
N ILE A 190 3.85 -17.02 6.38
CA ILE A 190 3.86 -17.93 7.53
C ILE A 190 5.21 -18.65 7.66
N LEU A 191 5.77 -19.11 6.54
CA LEU A 191 7.10 -19.73 6.52
C LEU A 191 8.22 -18.77 6.95
N SER A 192 8.15 -17.51 6.50
CA SER A 192 9.10 -16.48 6.90
C SER A 192 9.04 -16.20 8.40
N ILE A 193 7.83 -16.14 8.96
CA ILE A 193 7.59 -15.95 10.40
C ILE A 193 8.14 -17.12 11.20
N GLN A 194 7.93 -18.36 10.74
CA GLN A 194 8.45 -19.56 11.42
C GLN A 194 9.98 -19.63 11.42
N LYS A 195 10.62 -19.24 10.31
CA LYS A 195 12.09 -19.15 10.24
C LYS A 195 12.68 -18.07 11.14
N GLY A 196 11.93 -17.03 11.46
CA GLY A 196 12.34 -16.00 12.44
C GLY A 196 12.49 -16.55 13.87
N LYS A 197 11.85 -17.68 14.16
CA LYS A 197 11.93 -18.37 15.45
C LYS A 197 13.26 -19.15 15.65
N GLU A 198 13.91 -19.54 14.56
CA GLU A 198 15.13 -20.38 14.60
C GLU A 198 16.43 -19.57 14.67
N LYS A 199 16.35 -18.26 14.71
CA LYS A 199 17.49 -17.33 14.86
C LYS A 199 17.49 -16.65 16.21
#